data_2bc4f6b4c683aa821d1ebe308eb4c1dc
#
_entry.id   2bc4f6b4c683aa821d1ebe308eb4c1dc
#
_cell.length_a   1.000
_cell.length_b   1.000
_cell.length_c   1.000
_cell.angle_alpha   90.00
_cell.angle_beta   90.00
_cell.angle_gamma   90.00
#
_symmetry.space_group_name_H-M   'P 1'
#
loop_
_entity.id
_entity.type
_entity.pdbx_description
1 polymer ?
#
loop_
_entity_poly.entity_id
_entity_poly.type
_entity_poly.pdbx_seq_one_letter_code
_entity_poly.pdbx_strand_id
1 'polypeptide(L)' 'MTEREWRAEFVKRVTKKMVDVGLNQKELSRLTNMSEATISRYLKGTRTPSISAVINISKVLNMSILELTWFGEMIK' A
#
# COMPACT_ATOMS: atom_id res chain seq x y z
N MET A 1 -7.48 0.59 16.56
CA MET A 1 -7.64 0.53 15.08
C MET A 1 -7.92 -0.91 14.66
N THR A 2 -8.98 -1.11 13.88
CA THR A 2 -9.30 -2.45 13.34
C THR A 2 -8.46 -2.72 12.10
N GLU A 3 -8.39 -4.00 11.70
CA GLU A 3 -7.71 -4.39 10.46
C GLU A 3 -8.33 -3.69 9.24
N ARG A 4 -9.66 -3.56 9.24
CA ARG A 4 -10.37 -2.86 8.17
C ARG A 4 -9.95 -1.39 8.07
N GLU A 5 -9.86 -0.72 9.19
CA GLU A 5 -9.42 0.67 9.25
C GLU A 5 -7.97 0.80 8.80
N TRP A 6 -7.11 -0.15 9.19
CA TRP A 6 -5.72 -0.17 8.77
C TRP A 6 -5.62 -0.32 7.25
N ARG A 7 -6.39 -1.26 6.68
CA ARG A 7 -6.38 -1.45 5.21
C ARG A 7 -6.81 -0.19 4.47
N ALA A 8 -7.86 0.48 4.97
CA ALA A 8 -8.35 1.71 4.35
C ALA A 8 -7.28 2.81 4.35
N GLU A 9 -6.56 2.96 5.45
CA GLU A 9 -5.49 3.95 5.55
C GLU A 9 -4.30 3.58 4.65
N PHE A 10 -3.96 2.30 4.60
CA PHE A 10 -2.92 1.79 3.72
C PHE A 10 -3.23 2.13 2.25
N VAL A 11 -4.44 1.83 1.81
CA VAL A 11 -4.89 2.13 0.44
C VAL A 11 -4.79 3.63 0.15
N LYS A 12 -5.25 4.44 1.07
CA LYS A 12 -5.23 5.90 0.95
C LYS A 12 -3.81 6.42 0.72
N ARG A 13 -2.87 5.97 1.56
CA ARG A 13 -1.48 6.42 1.49
C ARG A 13 -0.76 5.93 0.24
N VAL A 14 -0.95 4.67 -0.11
CA VAL A 14 -0.35 4.10 -1.32
C VAL A 14 -0.89 4.78 -2.57
N THR A 15 -2.21 4.94 -2.65
CA THR A 15 -2.86 5.56 -3.80
C THR A 15 -2.40 7.00 -3.99
N LYS A 16 -2.32 7.75 -2.91
CA LYS A 16 -1.84 9.13 -2.96
C LYS A 16 -0.41 9.19 -3.49
N LYS A 17 0.46 8.32 -2.98
CA LYS A 17 1.86 8.29 -3.42
C LYS A 17 1.98 7.88 -4.87
N MET A 18 1.18 6.94 -5.33
CA MET A 18 1.16 6.55 -6.74
C MET A 18 0.84 7.74 -7.64
N VAL A 19 -0.15 8.53 -7.26
CA VAL A 19 -0.49 9.75 -8.01
C VAL A 19 0.67 10.73 -7.98
N ASP A 20 1.28 10.94 -6.83
CA ASP A 20 2.39 11.89 -6.65
C ASP A 20 3.59 11.53 -7.53
N VAL A 21 3.88 10.24 -7.69
CA VAL A 21 5.03 9.80 -8.50
C VAL A 21 4.65 9.38 -9.91
N GLY A 22 3.37 9.46 -10.27
CA GLY A 22 2.90 9.18 -11.62
C GLY A 22 2.90 7.69 -12.00
N LEU A 23 2.66 6.80 -11.04
CA LEU A 23 2.57 5.35 -11.29
C LEU A 23 1.12 4.90 -11.34
N ASN A 24 0.80 4.05 -12.31
CA ASN A 24 -0.48 3.36 -12.34
C ASN A 24 -0.34 1.96 -11.72
N GLN A 25 -1.48 1.26 -11.58
CA GLN A 25 -1.52 -0.07 -10.97
C GLN A 25 -0.67 -1.09 -11.72
N LYS A 26 -0.69 -1.05 -13.05
CA LYS A 26 0.07 -1.97 -13.88
C LYS A 26 1.58 -1.77 -13.67
N GLU A 27 2.02 -0.52 -13.61
CA GLU A 27 3.42 -0.20 -13.37
C GLU A 27 3.85 -0.61 -11.97
N LEU A 28 3.01 -0.38 -10.97
CA LEU A 28 3.30 -0.81 -9.61
C LEU A 28 3.44 -2.33 -9.54
N SER A 29 2.55 -3.06 -10.22
CA SER A 29 2.63 -4.51 -10.33
C SER A 29 3.98 -4.96 -10.91
N ARG A 30 4.38 -4.35 -12.01
CA ARG A 30 5.64 -4.68 -12.68
C ARG A 30 6.85 -4.39 -11.79
N LEU A 31 6.87 -3.22 -11.15
CA LEU A 31 8.01 -2.79 -10.34
C LEU A 31 8.14 -3.57 -9.03
N THR A 32 7.02 -4.02 -8.48
CA THR A 32 7.02 -4.83 -7.26
C THR A 32 7.19 -6.33 -7.56
N ASN A 33 7.12 -6.69 -8.84
CA ASN A 33 7.12 -8.09 -9.27
C ASN A 33 5.97 -8.90 -8.65
N MET A 34 4.84 -8.24 -8.45
CA MET A 34 3.60 -8.87 -7.97
C MET A 34 2.55 -8.83 -9.07
N SER A 35 1.61 -9.78 -9.06
CA SER A 35 0.57 -9.81 -10.09
C SER A 35 -0.36 -8.60 -9.98
N GLU A 36 -0.94 -8.19 -11.10
CA GLU A 36 -1.93 -7.11 -11.11
C GLU A 36 -3.14 -7.47 -10.27
N ALA A 37 -3.54 -8.75 -10.26
CA ALA A 37 -4.65 -9.20 -9.43
C ALA A 37 -4.37 -9.00 -7.95
N THR A 38 -3.15 -9.29 -7.50
CA THR A 38 -2.73 -9.10 -6.10
C THR A 38 -2.74 -7.61 -5.74
N ILE A 39 -2.12 -6.79 -6.59
CA ILE A 39 -2.10 -5.33 -6.39
C ILE A 39 -3.54 -4.79 -6.35
N SER A 40 -4.38 -5.23 -7.27
CA SER A 40 -5.78 -4.81 -7.32
C SER A 40 -6.51 -5.10 -6.00
N ARG A 41 -6.33 -6.30 -5.44
CA ARG A 41 -6.95 -6.66 -4.16
C ARG A 41 -6.49 -5.77 -3.03
N TYR A 42 -5.20 -5.45 -2.98
CA TYR A 42 -4.65 -4.55 -1.97
C TYR A 42 -5.24 -3.14 -2.12
N LEU A 43 -5.29 -2.62 -3.34
CA LEU A 43 -5.78 -1.26 -3.59
C LEU A 43 -7.29 -1.13 -3.45
N LYS A 44 -8.02 -2.23 -3.55
CA LYS A 44 -9.47 -2.24 -3.28
C LYS A 44 -9.76 -2.42 -1.80
N GLY A 45 -8.75 -2.70 -0.99
CA GLY A 45 -8.91 -2.93 0.44
C GLY A 45 -9.59 -4.26 0.79
N THR A 46 -9.64 -5.19 -0.16
CA THR A 46 -10.28 -6.49 0.05
C THR A 46 -9.34 -7.55 0.60
N ARG A 47 -8.05 -7.25 0.64
CA ARG A 47 -7.05 -8.17 1.17
C ARG A 47 -5.99 -7.39 1.94
N THR A 48 -5.60 -7.92 3.10
CA THR A 48 -4.52 -7.34 3.90
C THR A 48 -3.18 -7.74 3.29
N PRO A 49 -2.31 -6.78 2.94
CA PRO A 49 -1.01 -7.12 2.40
C PRO A 49 -0.13 -7.78 3.45
N SER A 50 0.71 -8.72 3.02
CA SER A 50 1.73 -9.32 3.87
C SER A 50 2.80 -8.29 4.21
N ILE A 51 3.60 -8.57 5.24
CA ILE A 51 4.74 -7.72 5.59
C ILE A 51 5.68 -7.58 4.39
N SER A 52 5.95 -8.68 3.68
CA SER A 52 6.81 -8.65 2.48
C SER A 52 6.24 -7.72 1.41
N ALA A 53 4.93 -7.76 1.20
CA ALA A 53 4.27 -6.90 0.22
C ALA A 53 4.37 -5.43 0.62
N VAL A 54 4.17 -5.11 1.90
CA VAL A 54 4.28 -3.75 2.41
C VAL A 54 5.69 -3.21 2.21
N ILE A 55 6.70 -4.01 2.55
CA ILE A 55 8.11 -3.62 2.37
C ILE A 55 8.41 -3.36 0.88
N ASN A 56 7.97 -4.26 0.02
CA ASN A 56 8.20 -4.15 -1.42
C ASN A 56 7.55 -2.89 -2.01
N ILE A 57 6.29 -2.66 -1.66
CA ILE A 57 5.55 -1.48 -2.13
C ILE A 57 6.21 -0.20 -1.60
N SER A 58 6.61 -0.17 -0.33
CA SER A 58 7.26 1.01 0.24
C SER A 58 8.56 1.34 -0.49
N LYS A 59 9.36 0.34 -0.83
CA LYS A 59 10.61 0.54 -1.57
C LYS A 59 10.36 1.12 -2.95
N VAL A 60 9.41 0.57 -3.68
CA VAL A 60 9.09 1.03 -5.04
C VAL A 60 8.57 2.46 -5.03
N LEU A 61 7.76 2.81 -4.04
CA LEU A 61 7.19 4.14 -3.91
C LEU A 61 8.10 5.12 -3.16
N ASN A 62 9.29 4.67 -2.74
CA ASN A 62 10.23 5.48 -1.97
C ASN A 62 9.59 6.04 -0.71
N MET A 63 8.86 5.20 0.00
CA MET A 63 8.23 5.53 1.28
C MET A 63 8.96 4.82 2.40
N SER A 64 8.93 5.41 3.58
CA SER A 64 9.37 4.73 4.78
C SER A 64 8.34 3.63 5.12
N ILE A 65 8.81 2.48 5.64
CA ILE A 65 7.89 1.43 6.05
C ILE A 65 6.93 1.92 7.14
N LEU A 66 7.38 2.85 7.98
CA LEU A 66 6.55 3.44 9.03
C LEU A 66 5.38 4.25 8.46
N GLU A 67 5.55 4.84 7.30
CA GLU A 67 4.48 5.57 6.62
C GLU A 67 3.31 4.66 6.24
N LEU A 68 3.58 3.37 6.08
CA LEU A 68 2.56 2.39 5.71
C LEU A 68 2.16 1.45 6.84
N THR A 69 2.86 1.46 7.97
CA THR A 69 2.60 0.53 9.06
C THR A 69 2.22 1.21 10.38
N TRP A 70 2.70 2.41 10.61
CA TRP A 70 2.45 3.11 11.86
C TRP A 70 1.44 4.24 11.66
N PHE A 71 0.24 4.05 12.17
CA PHE A 71 -0.82 5.04 12.11
C PHE A 71 -1.24 5.44 13.53
N GLY A 72 -0.26 5.61 14.40
CA GLY A 72 -0.50 5.83 15.83
C GLY A 72 -1.38 7.02 16.16
N GLU A 73 -1.35 8.04 15.33
CA GLU A 73 -2.18 9.22 15.53
C GLU A 73 -3.67 8.93 15.38
N MET A 74 -4.02 7.84 14.75
CA MET A 74 -5.41 7.46 14.49
C MET A 74 -6.00 6.59 15.60
N ILE A 75 -5.19 6.19 16.55
CA ILE A 75 -5.60 5.25 17.60
C ILE A 75 -6.27 5.97 18.78
N LYS A 76 -6.18 7.24 18.86
CA LYS A 76 -6.69 8.06 19.95
C LYS A 76 -8.21 8.02 20.06
#